data_165a8e13fd9ad7825c5a46f75741c5af
#
_entry.id   165a8e13fd9ad7825c5a46f75741c5af
#
_cell.length_a   1.000
_cell.length_b   1.000
_cell.length_c   1.000
_cell.angle_alpha   90.00
_cell.angle_beta   90.00
_cell.angle_gamma   90.00
#
_symmetry.space_group_name_H-M   'P 1'
#
loop_
_entity.id
_entity.type
_entity.pdbx_description
1 polymer ?
#
loop_
_entity_poly.entity_id
_entity_poly.type
_entity_poly.pdbx_seq_one_letter_code
_entity_poly.pdbx_strand_id
1 'polypeptide(L)'
;MLDLAIRNATDNHKSLDDVLRSLNESAKQGKFYDESAGIRSVVEEISGTSFEDFFRRYVSGLDEIPYDQFLSHAGLTLKSESRKSADPGFYATRSAEGPVVASVTPGSSAQAAGLRADDLLLELNGTPVSARLSAWFRERAPGETVKLKIRRDGEEHDLTFALGSREENRCTVVEVPHPTEKQLRIRAGLLRGTTE
;
A
#
# COMPACT_ATOMS: atom_id res chain seq x y z
N MET A 1 -13.16 -0.63 2.92
CA MET A 1 -14.26 -0.96 1.98
C MET A 1 -15.51 -1.45 2.72
N LEU A 2 -15.40 -2.37 3.70
CA LEU A 2 -16.57 -2.83 4.48
C LEU A 2 -17.31 -1.65 5.15
N ASP A 3 -16.61 -0.70 5.76
CA ASP A 3 -17.22 0.49 6.37
C ASP A 3 -18.05 1.30 5.35
N LEU A 4 -17.51 1.54 4.16
CA LEU A 4 -18.25 2.23 3.09
C LEU A 4 -19.50 1.47 2.64
N ALA A 5 -19.44 0.14 2.58
CA ALA A 5 -20.58 -0.68 2.22
C ALA A 5 -21.68 -0.62 3.31
N ILE A 6 -21.32 -0.70 4.60
CA ILE A 6 -22.25 -0.54 5.72
C ILE A 6 -22.89 0.85 5.71
N ARG A 7 -22.09 1.91 5.59
CA ARG A 7 -22.59 3.29 5.50
C ARG A 7 -23.55 3.49 4.33
N ASN A 8 -23.22 2.91 3.18
CA ASN A 8 -24.10 2.99 2.02
C ASN A 8 -25.41 2.23 2.22
N ALA A 9 -25.37 1.03 2.81
CA ALA A 9 -26.57 0.22 3.09
C ALA A 9 -27.51 0.90 4.09
N THR A 10 -26.94 1.66 5.04
CA THR A 10 -27.68 2.27 6.16
C THR A 10 -27.87 3.80 6.01
N ASP A 11 -27.64 4.35 4.84
CA ASP A 11 -27.66 5.81 4.60
C ASP A 11 -26.80 6.62 5.62
N ASN A 12 -25.65 6.08 5.99
CA ASN A 12 -24.70 6.60 6.97
C ASN A 12 -25.16 6.50 8.46
N HIS A 13 -26.26 5.81 8.76
CA HIS A 13 -26.71 5.65 10.16
C HIS A 13 -25.89 4.61 10.95
N LYS A 14 -25.14 3.75 10.27
CA LYS A 14 -24.26 2.73 10.86
C LYS A 14 -22.91 2.72 10.16
N SER A 15 -21.90 2.24 10.88
CA SER A 15 -20.51 2.15 10.43
C SER A 15 -19.87 0.87 10.92
N LEU A 16 -18.64 0.63 10.53
CA LEU A 16 -17.81 -0.46 11.05
C LEU A 16 -17.58 -0.31 12.58
N ASP A 17 -17.59 0.91 13.11
CA ASP A 17 -17.45 1.14 14.55
C ASP A 17 -18.64 0.58 15.35
N ASP A 18 -19.85 0.58 14.78
CA ASP A 18 -21.02 -0.05 15.42
C ASP A 18 -20.84 -1.57 15.47
N VAL A 19 -20.30 -2.17 14.42
CA VAL A 19 -19.94 -3.60 14.39
C VAL A 19 -18.90 -3.91 15.46
N LEU A 20 -17.82 -3.11 15.54
CA LEU A 20 -16.76 -3.31 16.54
C LEU A 20 -17.27 -3.14 17.97
N ARG A 21 -18.19 -2.19 18.22
CA ARG A 21 -18.83 -2.03 19.53
C ARG A 21 -19.68 -3.27 19.90
N SER A 22 -20.48 -3.78 18.95
CA SER A 22 -21.30 -4.98 19.17
C SER A 22 -20.43 -6.21 19.46
N LEU A 23 -19.34 -6.40 18.69
CA LEU A 23 -18.39 -7.48 18.93
C LEU A 23 -17.72 -7.35 20.32
N ASN A 24 -17.34 -6.14 20.72
CA ASN A 24 -16.74 -5.88 22.02
C ASN A 24 -17.74 -6.16 23.18
N GLU A 25 -19.01 -5.78 23.05
CA GLU A 25 -20.04 -6.10 24.06
C GLU A 25 -20.29 -7.61 24.14
N SER A 26 -20.31 -8.31 23.01
CA SER A 26 -20.41 -9.77 22.97
C SER A 26 -19.21 -10.44 23.67
N ALA A 27 -18.00 -9.93 23.44
CA ALA A 27 -16.78 -10.44 24.09
C ALA A 27 -16.80 -10.24 25.61
N LYS A 28 -17.32 -9.11 26.12
CA LYS A 28 -17.52 -8.88 27.57
C LYS A 28 -18.49 -9.88 28.19
N GLN A 29 -19.42 -10.41 27.42
CA GLN A 29 -20.38 -11.44 27.81
C GLN A 29 -19.85 -12.87 27.61
N GLY A 30 -18.57 -13.02 27.24
CA GLY A 30 -17.94 -14.32 26.99
C GLY A 30 -18.29 -14.95 25.63
N LYS A 31 -18.92 -14.20 24.73
CA LYS A 31 -19.20 -14.65 23.37
C LYS A 31 -18.07 -14.21 22.45
N PHE A 32 -17.45 -15.16 21.77
CA PHE A 32 -16.38 -14.91 20.81
C PHE A 32 -16.77 -15.44 19.44
N TYR A 33 -16.27 -14.77 18.42
CA TYR A 33 -16.43 -15.17 17.02
C TYR A 33 -15.06 -15.53 16.47
N ASP A 34 -14.86 -16.76 16.13
CA ASP A 34 -13.59 -17.33 15.66
C ASP A 34 -13.53 -17.52 14.14
N GLU A 35 -14.65 -17.25 13.44
CA GLU A 35 -14.76 -17.38 12.01
C GLU A 35 -15.36 -16.14 11.34
N SER A 36 -15.05 -15.95 10.05
CA SER A 36 -15.59 -14.85 9.24
C SER A 36 -17.12 -14.85 9.15
N ALA A 37 -17.76 -16.04 9.25
CA ALA A 37 -19.22 -16.20 9.26
C ALA A 37 -19.87 -15.55 10.49
N GLY A 38 -19.24 -15.64 11.68
CA GLY A 38 -19.72 -15.00 12.89
C GLY A 38 -19.64 -13.47 12.81
N ILE A 39 -18.54 -12.94 12.27
CA ILE A 39 -18.37 -11.49 12.04
C ILE A 39 -19.39 -11.02 11.00
N ARG A 40 -19.61 -11.78 9.93
CA ARG A 40 -20.60 -11.47 8.91
C ARG A 40 -22.00 -11.33 9.51
N SER A 41 -22.43 -12.24 10.38
CA SER A 41 -23.76 -12.17 10.99
C SER A 41 -23.97 -10.87 11.78
N VAL A 42 -22.95 -10.39 12.49
CA VAL A 42 -22.99 -9.11 13.21
C VAL A 42 -23.09 -7.92 12.24
N VAL A 43 -22.36 -7.97 11.12
CA VAL A 43 -22.45 -6.95 10.07
C VAL A 43 -23.86 -6.91 9.49
N GLU A 44 -24.46 -8.06 9.19
CA GLU A 44 -25.80 -8.19 8.61
C GLU A 44 -26.89 -7.74 9.61
N GLU A 45 -26.74 -8.07 10.90
CA GLU A 45 -27.64 -7.61 11.97
C GLU A 45 -27.64 -6.07 12.08
N ILE A 46 -26.44 -5.46 12.06
CA ILE A 46 -26.31 -4.00 12.22
C ILE A 46 -26.74 -3.25 10.97
N SER A 47 -26.42 -3.77 9.80
CA SER A 47 -26.71 -3.11 8.51
C SER A 47 -28.12 -3.38 7.98
N GLY A 48 -28.79 -4.42 8.49
CA GLY A 48 -30.10 -4.84 8.00
C GLY A 48 -30.12 -5.42 6.59
N THR A 49 -28.97 -5.79 6.04
CA THR A 49 -28.85 -6.34 4.68
C THR A 49 -27.79 -7.44 4.62
N SER A 50 -27.88 -8.32 3.59
CA SER A 50 -26.91 -9.40 3.42
C SER A 50 -25.56 -8.89 2.97
N PHE A 51 -24.51 -9.42 3.58
CA PHE A 51 -23.11 -9.23 3.20
C PHE A 51 -22.43 -10.54 2.76
N GLU A 52 -23.23 -11.58 2.51
CA GLU A 52 -22.71 -12.89 2.11
C GLU A 52 -21.79 -12.81 0.91
N ASP A 53 -22.18 -12.07 -0.15
CA ASP A 53 -21.40 -11.90 -1.37
C ASP A 53 -20.09 -11.15 -1.11
N PHE A 54 -20.12 -10.11 -0.27
CA PHE A 54 -18.94 -9.36 0.14
C PHE A 54 -17.93 -10.26 0.86
N PHE A 55 -18.39 -11.01 1.86
CA PHE A 55 -17.51 -11.90 2.62
C PHE A 55 -16.99 -13.06 1.78
N ARG A 56 -17.85 -13.68 0.98
CA ARG A 56 -17.47 -14.79 0.08
C ARG A 56 -16.40 -14.35 -0.92
N ARG A 57 -16.51 -13.17 -1.50
CA ARG A 57 -15.61 -12.69 -2.54
C ARG A 57 -14.32 -12.08 -1.97
N TYR A 58 -14.43 -11.22 -0.97
CA TYR A 58 -13.33 -10.33 -0.55
C TYR A 58 -12.73 -10.67 0.82
N VAL A 59 -13.36 -11.51 1.61
CA VAL A 59 -12.82 -11.91 2.93
C VAL A 59 -12.32 -13.35 2.90
N SER A 60 -13.15 -14.29 2.42
CA SER A 60 -12.80 -15.70 2.33
C SER A 60 -12.32 -16.11 0.92
N GLY A 61 -12.65 -15.31 -0.10
CA GLY A 61 -12.24 -15.52 -1.48
C GLY A 61 -10.97 -14.74 -1.83
N LEU A 62 -10.61 -14.82 -3.12
CA LEU A 62 -9.43 -14.18 -3.69
C LEU A 62 -9.79 -13.15 -4.77
N ASP A 63 -11.05 -12.70 -4.81
CA ASP A 63 -11.48 -11.71 -5.78
C ASP A 63 -10.79 -10.37 -5.49
N GLU A 64 -10.37 -9.69 -6.54
CA GLU A 64 -9.81 -8.34 -6.43
C GLU A 64 -10.90 -7.37 -5.96
N ILE A 65 -10.55 -6.51 -4.99
CA ILE A 65 -11.49 -5.51 -4.44
C ILE A 65 -11.72 -4.43 -5.50
N PRO A 66 -12.97 -4.20 -5.97
CA PRO A 66 -13.29 -3.12 -6.90
C PRO A 66 -13.34 -1.78 -6.14
N TYR A 67 -12.19 -1.16 -5.93
CA TYR A 67 -12.06 0.04 -5.12
C TYR A 67 -13.01 1.16 -5.55
N ASP A 68 -13.16 1.41 -6.84
CA ASP A 68 -14.04 2.47 -7.35
C ASP A 68 -15.51 2.24 -7.00
N GLN A 69 -15.97 0.99 -6.99
CA GLN A 69 -17.33 0.65 -6.60
C GLN A 69 -17.61 1.10 -5.15
N PHE A 70 -16.69 0.79 -4.24
CA PHE A 70 -16.87 1.16 -2.82
C PHE A 70 -16.61 2.64 -2.56
N LEU A 71 -15.58 3.22 -3.18
CA LEU A 71 -15.25 4.64 -3.06
C LEU A 71 -16.38 5.53 -3.60
N SER A 72 -17.09 5.08 -4.64
CA SER A 72 -18.22 5.82 -5.20
C SER A 72 -19.33 6.08 -4.18
N HIS A 73 -19.51 5.23 -3.17
CA HIS A 73 -20.48 5.46 -2.09
C HIS A 73 -20.20 6.74 -1.28
N ALA A 74 -18.94 7.18 -1.25
CA ALA A 74 -18.53 8.44 -0.62
C ALA A 74 -18.28 9.58 -1.63
N GLY A 75 -18.66 9.40 -2.89
CA GLY A 75 -18.36 10.37 -3.94
C GLY A 75 -16.87 10.50 -4.24
N LEU A 76 -16.14 9.39 -4.14
CA LEU A 76 -14.71 9.28 -4.39
C LEU A 76 -14.44 8.29 -5.54
N THR A 77 -13.31 8.44 -6.20
CA THR A 77 -12.83 7.52 -7.24
C THR A 77 -11.30 7.43 -7.19
N LEU A 78 -10.73 6.37 -7.74
CA LEU A 78 -9.30 6.22 -7.93
C LEU A 78 -8.85 6.83 -9.24
N LYS A 79 -7.88 7.73 -9.16
CA LYS A 79 -7.13 8.20 -10.31
C LYS A 79 -5.78 7.47 -10.33
N SER A 80 -5.59 6.63 -11.33
CA SER A 80 -4.32 5.94 -11.56
C SER A 80 -3.50 6.69 -12.60
N GLU A 81 -2.28 7.04 -12.24
CA GLU A 81 -1.30 7.65 -13.15
C GLU A 81 -0.09 6.73 -13.21
N SER A 82 0.23 6.23 -14.41
CA SER A 82 1.47 5.51 -14.65
C SER A 82 2.58 6.52 -14.97
N ARG A 83 3.70 6.41 -14.27
CA ARG A 83 4.91 7.17 -14.58
C ARG A 83 6.11 6.24 -14.60
N LYS A 84 7.08 6.59 -15.43
CA LYS A 84 8.40 5.94 -15.38
C LYS A 84 9.19 6.52 -14.22
N SER A 85 9.68 5.66 -13.33
CA SER A 85 10.59 6.01 -12.25
C SER A 85 11.94 5.33 -12.48
N ALA A 86 12.99 5.89 -11.90
CA ALA A 86 14.30 5.28 -11.95
C ALA A 86 14.31 3.95 -11.20
N ASP A 87 14.97 2.95 -11.78
CA ASP A 87 15.18 1.65 -11.19
C ASP A 87 16.71 1.44 -11.00
N PRO A 88 17.17 1.31 -9.74
CA PRO A 88 18.59 1.03 -9.49
C PRO A 88 19.02 -0.36 -9.94
N GLY A 89 18.09 -1.29 -10.18
CA GLY A 89 18.38 -2.65 -10.58
C GLY A 89 18.90 -3.53 -9.44
N PHE A 90 18.74 -3.11 -8.20
CA PHE A 90 19.08 -3.89 -7.01
C PHE A 90 18.21 -3.52 -5.81
N TYR A 91 18.17 -4.40 -4.82
CA TYR A 91 17.55 -4.16 -3.53
C TYR A 91 18.60 -4.23 -2.44
N ALA A 92 18.57 -3.27 -1.52
CA ALA A 92 19.47 -3.23 -0.36
C ALA A 92 18.70 -3.29 0.95
N THR A 93 19.27 -4.00 1.91
CA THR A 93 18.79 -4.08 3.29
C THR A 93 19.78 -3.41 4.25
N ARG A 94 19.33 -3.13 5.46
CA ARG A 94 20.21 -2.56 6.49
C ARG A 94 20.95 -3.69 7.20
N SER A 95 22.27 -3.49 7.38
CA SER A 95 23.11 -4.30 8.29
C SER A 95 23.66 -3.42 9.41
N ALA A 96 24.45 -4.03 10.33
CA ALA A 96 25.14 -3.30 11.39
C ALA A 96 26.20 -2.34 10.84
N GLU A 97 26.83 -2.67 9.71
CA GLU A 97 27.89 -1.87 9.08
C GLU A 97 27.37 -0.84 8.08
N GLY A 98 26.08 -0.94 7.71
CA GLY A 98 25.46 -0.05 6.71
C GLY A 98 24.54 -0.81 5.76
N PRO A 99 24.07 -0.16 4.67
CA PRO A 99 23.27 -0.81 3.66
C PRO A 99 24.05 -1.86 2.89
N VAL A 100 23.49 -3.08 2.77
CA VAL A 100 24.07 -4.21 2.04
C VAL A 100 23.12 -4.61 0.90
N VAL A 101 23.66 -4.95 -0.25
CA VAL A 101 22.91 -5.45 -1.41
C VAL A 101 22.33 -6.82 -1.05
N ALA A 102 21.00 -6.92 -0.96
CA ALA A 102 20.32 -8.19 -0.71
C ALA A 102 20.09 -8.98 -2.00
N SER A 103 19.85 -8.29 -3.11
CA SER A 103 19.69 -8.91 -4.43
C SER A 103 19.97 -7.92 -5.54
N VAL A 104 20.39 -8.43 -6.69
CA VAL A 104 20.58 -7.66 -7.94
C VAL A 104 19.64 -8.21 -9.00
N THR A 105 18.91 -7.32 -9.67
CA THR A 105 17.97 -7.70 -10.72
C THR A 105 18.71 -8.27 -11.93
N PRO A 106 18.39 -9.51 -12.36
CA PRO A 106 19.00 -10.09 -13.55
C PRO A 106 18.82 -9.21 -14.79
N GLY A 107 19.90 -9.04 -15.56
CA GLY A 107 19.90 -8.20 -16.78
C GLY A 107 19.92 -6.69 -16.52
N SER A 108 19.99 -6.24 -15.27
CA SER A 108 20.09 -4.82 -14.93
C SER A 108 21.47 -4.23 -15.25
N SER A 109 21.52 -2.91 -15.44
CA SER A 109 22.79 -2.16 -15.62
C SER A 109 23.71 -2.30 -14.39
N ALA A 110 23.13 -2.41 -13.19
CA ALA A 110 23.88 -2.65 -11.96
C ALA A 110 24.59 -4.01 -11.98
N GLN A 111 23.88 -5.08 -12.43
CA GLN A 111 24.49 -6.40 -12.63
C GLN A 111 25.62 -6.35 -13.67
N ALA A 112 25.38 -5.68 -14.81
CA ALA A 112 26.37 -5.54 -15.87
C ALA A 112 27.62 -4.76 -15.41
N ALA A 113 27.45 -3.82 -14.47
CA ALA A 113 28.56 -3.10 -13.83
C ALA A 113 29.30 -3.93 -12.77
N GLY A 114 28.83 -5.13 -12.46
CA GLY A 114 29.48 -6.06 -11.55
C GLY A 114 29.00 -5.99 -10.09
N LEU A 115 27.88 -5.30 -9.80
CA LEU A 115 27.25 -5.31 -8.47
C LEU A 115 26.75 -6.73 -8.14
N ARG A 116 26.93 -7.16 -6.90
CA ARG A 116 26.55 -8.49 -6.41
C ARG A 116 25.80 -8.43 -5.08
N ALA A 117 25.12 -9.49 -4.73
CA ALA A 117 24.63 -9.66 -3.37
C ALA A 117 25.79 -9.63 -2.37
N ASP A 118 25.51 -9.20 -1.17
CA ASP A 118 26.43 -9.02 -0.03
C ASP A 118 27.44 -7.86 -0.17
N ASP A 119 27.42 -7.08 -1.28
CA ASP A 119 28.20 -5.85 -1.38
C ASP A 119 27.73 -4.82 -0.35
N LEU A 120 28.63 -4.31 0.47
CA LEU A 120 28.37 -3.21 1.40
C LEU A 120 28.42 -1.88 0.64
N LEU A 121 27.35 -1.10 0.66
CA LEU A 121 27.28 0.19 -0.03
C LEU A 121 27.92 1.27 0.84
N LEU A 122 28.99 1.91 0.35
CA LEU A 122 29.74 2.95 1.06
C LEU A 122 29.30 4.34 0.65
N GLU A 123 29.38 4.63 -0.66
CA GLU A 123 29.10 5.96 -1.20
C GLU A 123 28.26 5.86 -2.48
N LEU A 124 27.43 6.86 -2.66
CA LEU A 124 26.65 7.07 -3.88
C LEU A 124 26.93 8.50 -4.39
N ASN A 125 27.50 8.61 -5.59
CA ASN A 125 27.97 9.87 -6.17
C ASN A 125 28.88 10.68 -5.23
N GLY A 126 29.79 10.00 -4.51
CA GLY A 126 30.73 10.61 -3.58
C GLY A 126 30.13 11.05 -2.23
N THR A 127 28.87 10.67 -1.97
CA THR A 127 28.21 10.93 -0.70
C THR A 127 27.99 9.60 0.04
N PRO A 128 28.30 9.50 1.34
CA PRO A 128 28.04 8.29 2.13
C PRO A 128 26.58 7.84 2.02
N VAL A 129 26.36 6.54 1.81
CA VAL A 129 25.02 5.99 1.65
C VAL A 129 24.27 6.08 2.98
N SER A 130 23.13 6.73 2.94
CA SER A 130 22.26 6.90 4.11
C SER A 130 21.11 5.88 4.14
N ALA A 131 20.40 5.85 5.28
CA ALA A 131 19.18 5.05 5.43
C ALA A 131 18.03 5.42 4.45
N ARG A 132 18.17 6.52 3.70
CA ARG A 132 17.18 7.00 2.73
C ARG A 132 17.51 6.64 1.28
N LEU A 133 18.28 5.59 1.05
CA LEU A 133 18.72 5.16 -0.28
C LEU A 133 17.56 5.05 -1.30
N SER A 134 16.45 4.42 -0.92
CA SER A 134 15.28 4.27 -1.79
C SER A 134 14.58 5.60 -2.10
N ALA A 135 14.61 6.57 -1.19
CA ALA A 135 14.09 7.90 -1.44
C ALA A 135 14.98 8.65 -2.43
N TRP A 136 16.30 8.51 -2.29
CA TRP A 136 17.27 9.11 -3.20
C TRP A 136 17.04 8.67 -4.65
N PHE A 137 16.83 7.35 -4.90
CA PHE A 137 16.55 6.83 -6.25
C PHE A 137 15.21 7.32 -6.81
N ARG A 138 14.20 7.53 -5.96
CA ARG A 138 12.88 8.04 -6.41
C ARG A 138 12.92 9.46 -6.97
N GLU A 139 13.93 10.24 -6.59
CA GLU A 139 14.12 11.62 -7.06
C GLU A 139 14.95 11.70 -8.35
N ARG A 140 15.38 10.56 -8.90
CA ARG A 140 16.23 10.49 -10.09
C ARG A 140 15.43 10.14 -11.34
N ALA A 141 16.02 10.51 -12.50
CA ALA A 141 15.45 10.15 -13.78
C ALA A 141 15.96 8.78 -14.27
N PRO A 142 15.14 8.01 -14.98
CA PRO A 142 15.62 6.85 -15.73
C PRO A 142 16.76 7.26 -16.69
N GLY A 143 17.81 6.43 -16.79
CA GLY A 143 18.98 6.69 -17.60
C GLY A 143 20.06 7.57 -16.95
N GLU A 144 19.78 8.16 -15.78
CA GLU A 144 20.81 8.91 -15.04
C GLU A 144 21.94 7.98 -14.60
N THR A 145 23.18 8.41 -14.84
CA THR A 145 24.37 7.64 -14.46
C THR A 145 24.69 7.87 -12.99
N VAL A 146 24.92 6.78 -12.28
CA VAL A 146 25.32 6.81 -10.87
C VAL A 146 26.67 6.14 -10.68
N LYS A 147 27.45 6.67 -9.73
CA LYS A 147 28.69 6.09 -9.24
C LYS A 147 28.44 5.51 -7.86
N LEU A 148 28.73 4.25 -7.69
CA LEU A 148 28.54 3.53 -6.45
C LEU A 148 29.89 2.99 -5.96
N LYS A 149 30.29 3.37 -4.76
CA LYS A 149 31.45 2.78 -4.08
C LYS A 149 30.93 1.68 -3.15
N ILE A 150 31.47 0.49 -3.28
CA ILE A 150 31.12 -0.68 -2.47
C ILE A 150 32.35 -1.23 -1.77
N ARG A 151 32.10 -2.06 -0.72
CA ARG A 151 33.11 -2.95 -0.15
C ARG A 151 32.69 -4.41 -0.34
N ARG A 152 33.60 -5.19 -0.91
CA ARG A 152 33.45 -6.64 -1.13
C ARG A 152 34.74 -7.34 -0.67
N ASP A 153 34.62 -8.37 0.13
CA ASP A 153 35.79 -9.16 0.63
C ASP A 153 36.90 -8.29 1.27
N GLY A 154 36.50 -7.15 1.86
CA GLY A 154 37.40 -6.20 2.50
C GLY A 154 38.01 -5.15 1.55
N GLU A 155 37.83 -5.27 0.25
CA GLU A 155 38.31 -4.33 -0.77
C GLU A 155 37.23 -3.37 -1.24
N GLU A 156 37.62 -2.14 -1.56
CA GLU A 156 36.72 -1.12 -2.13
C GLU A 156 36.73 -1.18 -3.65
N HIS A 157 35.54 -1.08 -4.26
CA HIS A 157 35.34 -1.05 -5.70
C HIS A 157 34.45 0.11 -6.09
N ASP A 158 34.80 0.77 -7.19
CA ASP A 158 33.99 1.82 -7.81
C ASP A 158 33.21 1.24 -9.00
N LEU A 159 31.90 1.31 -8.96
CA LEU A 159 31.00 0.86 -10.01
C LEU A 159 30.29 2.05 -10.61
N THR A 160 30.10 2.04 -11.94
CA THR A 160 29.35 3.09 -12.63
C THR A 160 28.33 2.44 -13.55
N PHE A 161 27.07 2.84 -13.44
CA PHE A 161 26.00 2.33 -14.29
C PHE A 161 24.87 3.36 -14.44
N ALA A 162 24.06 3.18 -15.49
CA ALA A 162 22.87 4.00 -15.71
C ALA A 162 21.67 3.36 -14.97
N LEU A 163 20.84 4.19 -14.35
CA LEU A 163 19.59 3.75 -13.74
C LEU A 163 18.64 3.21 -14.82
N GLY A 164 18.05 2.07 -14.55
CA GLY A 164 16.99 1.50 -15.37
C GLY A 164 15.70 2.32 -15.28
N SER A 165 14.64 1.80 -15.90
CA SER A 165 13.29 2.36 -15.84
C SER A 165 12.32 1.30 -15.40
N ARG A 166 11.46 1.63 -14.43
CA ARG A 166 10.29 0.83 -14.06
C ARG A 166 9.03 1.67 -14.18
N GLU A 167 7.93 1.02 -14.54
CA GLU A 167 6.63 1.65 -14.44
C GLU A 167 6.16 1.64 -12.98
N GLU A 168 5.75 2.79 -12.50
CA GLU A 168 5.19 2.97 -11.17
C GLU A 168 3.77 3.53 -11.31
N ASN A 169 2.79 2.75 -10.89
CA ASN A 169 1.41 3.19 -10.86
C ASN A 169 1.15 3.92 -9.55
N ARG A 170 0.84 5.21 -9.65
CA ARG A 170 0.43 6.01 -8.51
C ARG A 170 -1.09 6.13 -8.51
N CYS A 171 -1.72 5.55 -7.50
CA CYS A 171 -3.14 5.71 -7.28
C CYS A 171 -3.40 6.84 -6.29
N THR A 172 -4.30 7.74 -6.63
CA THR A 172 -4.74 8.84 -5.77
C THR A 172 -6.25 8.80 -5.68
N VAL A 173 -6.78 8.87 -4.46
CA VAL A 173 -8.22 9.01 -4.25
C VAL A 173 -8.60 10.46 -4.49
N VAL A 174 -9.55 10.69 -5.39
CA VAL A 174 -10.04 12.03 -5.74
C VAL A 174 -11.55 12.09 -5.63
N GLU A 175 -12.09 13.29 -5.48
CA GLU A 175 -13.53 13.53 -5.43
C GLU A 175 -14.14 13.42 -6.84
N VAL A 176 -15.34 12.83 -6.93
CA VAL A 176 -16.12 12.86 -8.18
C VAL A 176 -16.73 14.25 -8.39
N PRO A 177 -16.88 14.70 -9.64
CA PRO A 177 -17.67 15.90 -9.94
C PRO A 177 -19.12 15.71 -9.49
N HIS A 178 -19.70 16.73 -8.84
CA HIS A 178 -21.12 16.76 -8.44
C HIS A 178 -21.56 15.54 -7.58
N PRO A 179 -20.95 15.31 -6.41
CA PRO A 179 -21.39 14.23 -5.53
C PRO A 179 -22.80 14.51 -5.00
N THR A 180 -23.56 13.44 -4.79
CA THR A 180 -24.90 13.52 -4.18
C THR A 180 -24.82 13.86 -2.69
N GLU A 181 -25.93 14.32 -2.10
CA GLU A 181 -25.99 14.58 -0.64
C GLU A 181 -25.68 13.34 0.18
N LYS A 182 -26.17 12.16 -0.22
CA LYS A 182 -25.83 10.88 0.42
C LYS A 182 -24.34 10.61 0.40
N GLN A 183 -23.67 10.78 -0.73
CA GLN A 183 -22.23 10.61 -0.87
C GLN A 183 -21.45 11.57 0.03
N LEU A 184 -21.89 12.83 0.11
CA LEU A 184 -21.28 13.84 0.97
C LEU A 184 -21.42 13.47 2.46
N ARG A 185 -22.61 13.00 2.89
CA ARG A 185 -22.82 12.51 4.28
C ARG A 185 -21.91 11.34 4.61
N ILE A 186 -21.87 10.32 3.72
CA ILE A 186 -21.01 9.14 3.93
C ILE A 186 -19.54 9.56 4.03
N ARG A 187 -19.07 10.44 3.14
CA ARG A 187 -17.69 10.94 3.16
C ARG A 187 -17.38 11.72 4.44
N ALA A 188 -18.28 12.62 4.85
CA ALA A 188 -18.12 13.37 6.08
C ALA A 188 -18.08 12.45 7.31
N GLY A 189 -18.98 11.46 7.38
CA GLY A 189 -18.99 10.46 8.43
C GLY A 189 -17.71 9.62 8.45
N LEU A 190 -17.21 9.17 7.30
CA LEU A 190 -15.96 8.43 7.17
C LEU A 190 -14.77 9.22 7.71
N LEU A 191 -14.65 10.51 7.33
CA LEU A 191 -13.52 11.35 7.73
C LEU A 191 -13.56 11.80 9.18
N ARG A 192 -14.75 11.94 9.77
CA ARG A 192 -14.95 12.37 11.16
C ARG A 192 -15.09 11.21 12.14
N GLY A 193 -15.29 9.98 11.64
CA GLY A 193 -15.62 8.83 12.47
C GLY A 193 -17.02 8.92 13.10
N THR A 194 -17.98 9.56 12.41
CA THR A 194 -19.36 9.75 12.91
C THR A 194 -20.37 9.06 11.99
N THR A 195 -21.55 8.79 12.56
CA THR A 195 -22.75 8.32 11.84
C THR A 195 -23.87 9.32 12.18
N GLU A 196 -24.39 9.98 11.18
CA GLU A 196 -25.56 10.88 11.29
C GLU A 196 -26.43 10.71 10.06
#